data_a4921de44ecbc2949f0a675e1bf29ad1
#
_entry.id   a4921de44ecbc2949f0a675e1bf29ad1
#
_cell.length_a   1.000
_cell.length_b   1.000
_cell.length_c   1.000
_cell.angle_alpha   90.00
_cell.angle_beta   90.00
_cell.angle_gamma   90.00
#
_symmetry.space_group_name_H-M   'P 1'
#
loop_
_entity.id
_entity.type
_entity.pdbx_description
1 polymer ?
#
loop_
_entity_poly.entity_id
_entity_poly.type
_entity_poly.pdbx_seq_one_letter_code
_entity_poly.pdbx_strand_id
1 'polypeptide(L)'
;MITSTPHRHTKKRLIKTVGAHTLCSCGYMQGGELYFYIKDYQGNVRVVLNQANQPVEVNSYYPYGGLMAATTTEGNQPYKYSAKELDRENGLDLYDSQARMYDPTIGRTPTQDPMAEKYYSMSPYLWCAANPITFTDPTGAIVQIDSTKMTSEQYQYVISTLNLLMESSLFAKVYSELDEKPNVVVNITFGETIAAKDENGNQMFVDAQYSAATKNVTLRIGTSPTMLQFAEEVYHAKQDMDGNLTNLTYNVEFEAKTAALIFVGEAGGPRSIPQNGIPKSYQDGLYNCSLDKTGISKYVKDNYVINGTFFQKYWRKSGNRHYSAPIKNIPKSLIKLLK
;
A
#
# COMPACT_ATOMS: atom_id res chain seq x y z
N MET A 1 -8.02 41.57 14.98
CA MET A 1 -8.66 40.26 14.94
C MET A 1 -8.51 39.74 13.52
N ILE A 2 -7.56 38.81 13.29
CA ILE A 2 -7.38 38.16 12.00
C ILE A 2 -7.78 36.72 12.24
N THR A 3 -8.93 36.32 11.74
CA THR A 3 -9.45 34.97 11.76
C THR A 3 -8.82 34.20 10.60
N SER A 4 -7.84 33.34 10.91
CA SER A 4 -7.30 32.37 9.95
C SER A 4 -8.19 31.15 9.91
N THR A 5 -8.91 30.95 8.82
CA THR A 5 -9.58 29.71 8.47
C THR A 5 -8.53 28.67 8.05
N PRO A 6 -8.56 27.44 8.57
CA PRO A 6 -7.65 26.39 8.11
C PRO A 6 -8.09 25.91 6.72
N HIS A 7 -7.24 26.09 5.72
CA HIS A 7 -7.42 25.50 4.40
C HIS A 7 -7.29 23.98 4.50
N ARG A 8 -8.42 23.32 4.36
CA ARG A 8 -8.54 21.88 4.19
C ARG A 8 -8.07 21.52 2.78
N HIS A 9 -6.81 21.12 2.63
CA HIS A 9 -6.33 20.57 1.37
C HIS A 9 -6.85 19.13 1.19
N THR A 10 -8.01 19.00 0.58
CA THR A 10 -8.42 17.74 -0.05
C THR A 10 -7.61 17.59 -1.34
N LYS A 11 -6.43 16.96 -1.26
CA LYS A 11 -5.69 16.58 -2.47
C LYS A 11 -6.44 15.44 -3.17
N LYS A 12 -7.27 15.77 -4.16
CA LYS A 12 -7.65 14.82 -5.22
C LYS A 12 -6.34 14.42 -5.92
N ARG A 13 -5.98 13.13 -5.89
CA ARG A 13 -5.02 12.56 -6.83
C ARG A 13 -5.66 12.52 -8.21
N LEU A 14 -5.77 13.66 -8.80
CA LEU A 14 -5.98 13.83 -10.22
C LEU A 14 -4.61 13.70 -10.90
N ILE A 15 -4.58 13.18 -12.09
CA ILE A 15 -3.56 13.44 -13.09
C ILE A 15 -3.09 14.89 -12.87
N LYS A 16 -1.98 15.05 -12.13
CA LYS A 16 -1.49 16.39 -11.77
C LYS A 16 -0.79 16.91 -13.00
N THR A 17 -1.39 17.83 -13.68
CA THR A 17 -0.72 18.58 -14.74
C THR A 17 0.11 19.65 -14.07
N VAL A 18 1.39 19.37 -13.85
CA VAL A 18 2.37 20.38 -13.42
C VAL A 18 3.05 20.88 -14.69
N GLY A 19 2.70 22.08 -15.15
CA GLY A 19 3.09 22.56 -16.46
C GLY A 19 2.45 21.70 -17.58
N ALA A 20 3.24 21.30 -18.58
CA ALA A 20 2.77 20.49 -19.72
C ALA A 20 2.87 18.95 -19.46
N HIS A 21 2.97 18.49 -18.21
CA HIS A 21 3.19 17.07 -17.87
C HIS A 21 1.92 16.39 -17.36
N THR A 22 1.57 15.25 -17.94
CA THR A 22 0.59 14.31 -17.39
C THR A 22 1.35 13.19 -16.70
N LEU A 23 1.23 13.07 -15.38
CA LEU A 23 2.04 12.19 -14.55
C LEU A 23 1.30 10.90 -14.21
N CYS A 24 2.02 9.77 -14.22
CA CYS A 24 1.61 8.50 -13.64
C CYS A 24 2.76 7.92 -12.79
N SER A 25 2.49 6.86 -12.03
CA SER A 25 3.52 6.20 -11.21
C SER A 25 4.63 5.55 -12.02
N CYS A 26 4.33 5.19 -13.26
CA CYS A 26 5.28 4.54 -14.19
C CYS A 26 6.06 5.54 -15.06
N GLY A 27 5.71 6.84 -15.04
CA GLY A 27 6.33 7.83 -15.89
C GLY A 27 5.50 9.10 -16.06
N TYR A 28 5.71 9.80 -17.16
CA TYR A 28 4.95 11.00 -17.50
C TYR A 28 4.80 11.16 -19.02
N MET A 29 3.88 12.02 -19.42
CA MET A 29 3.71 12.44 -20.81
C MET A 29 3.99 13.94 -20.91
N GLN A 30 4.81 14.32 -21.85
CA GLN A 30 5.18 15.70 -22.15
C GLN A 30 5.24 15.91 -23.65
N GLY A 31 4.54 16.93 -24.14
CA GLY A 31 4.55 17.24 -25.59
C GLY A 31 4.00 16.12 -26.48
N GLY A 32 3.21 15.20 -25.95
CA GLY A 32 2.69 14.03 -26.66
C GLY A 32 3.62 12.82 -26.63
N GLU A 33 4.79 12.92 -26.02
CA GLU A 33 5.74 11.83 -25.83
C GLU A 33 5.62 11.21 -24.43
N LEU A 34 5.81 9.88 -24.35
CA LEU A 34 5.82 9.13 -23.11
C LEU A 34 7.25 8.95 -22.60
N TYR A 35 7.39 9.11 -21.29
CA TYR A 35 8.64 8.90 -20.56
C TYR A 35 8.40 7.90 -19.44
N PHE A 36 9.33 6.95 -19.25
CA PHE A 36 9.19 5.83 -18.32
C PHE A 36 10.23 5.92 -17.22
N TYR A 37 9.80 5.63 -15.97
CA TYR A 37 10.68 5.58 -14.81
C TYR A 37 11.25 4.17 -14.61
N ILE A 38 12.57 4.08 -14.48
CA ILE A 38 13.24 2.93 -13.87
C ILE A 38 13.56 3.31 -12.43
N LYS A 39 12.97 2.61 -11.50
CA LYS A 39 13.12 2.83 -10.07
C LYS A 39 13.96 1.73 -9.44
N ASP A 40 14.68 2.06 -8.36
CA ASP A 40 15.29 1.05 -7.49
C ASP A 40 14.29 0.52 -6.45
N TYR A 41 14.77 -0.36 -5.58
CA TYR A 41 13.94 -1.01 -4.55
C TYR A 41 13.32 -0.05 -3.54
N GLN A 42 13.89 1.13 -3.34
CA GLN A 42 13.34 2.17 -2.46
C GLN A 42 12.33 3.08 -3.18
N GLY A 43 12.07 2.82 -4.46
CA GLY A 43 11.24 3.67 -5.29
C GLY A 43 11.96 4.91 -5.84
N ASN A 44 13.29 5.02 -5.68
CA ASN A 44 14.04 6.14 -6.23
C ASN A 44 14.02 6.09 -7.76
N VAL A 45 13.69 7.18 -8.42
CA VAL A 45 13.75 7.28 -9.88
C VAL A 45 15.22 7.36 -10.30
N ARG A 46 15.76 6.23 -10.77
CA ARG A 46 17.17 6.11 -11.17
C ARG A 46 17.42 6.54 -12.60
N VAL A 47 16.51 6.16 -13.50
CA VAL A 47 16.61 6.49 -14.92
C VAL A 47 15.24 6.87 -15.45
N VAL A 48 15.20 7.85 -16.33
CA VAL A 48 14.02 8.17 -17.14
C VAL A 48 14.37 7.82 -18.60
N LEU A 49 13.51 6.99 -19.20
CA LEU A 49 13.63 6.59 -20.60
C LEU A 49 12.57 7.28 -21.45
N ASN A 50 12.93 7.65 -22.67
CA ASN A 50 11.97 8.07 -23.70
C ASN A 50 11.33 6.86 -24.41
N GLN A 51 10.40 7.11 -25.34
CA GLN A 51 9.75 6.06 -26.13
C GLN A 51 10.73 5.23 -27.00
N ALA A 52 11.89 5.79 -27.33
CA ALA A 52 12.95 5.10 -28.06
C ALA A 52 13.85 4.25 -27.14
N ASN A 53 13.46 4.10 -25.86
CA ASN A 53 14.24 3.38 -24.84
C ASN A 53 15.63 3.98 -24.57
N GLN A 54 15.79 5.28 -24.79
CA GLN A 54 17.02 6.00 -24.53
C GLN A 54 16.94 6.74 -23.19
N PRO A 55 17.98 6.73 -22.36
CA PRO A 55 18.01 7.46 -21.11
C PRO A 55 18.07 8.97 -21.38
N VAL A 56 17.08 9.70 -20.88
CA VAL A 56 17.01 11.17 -20.96
C VAL A 56 17.35 11.84 -19.64
N GLU A 57 17.27 11.07 -18.55
CA GLU A 57 17.67 11.51 -17.21
C GLU A 57 18.24 10.32 -16.43
N VAL A 58 19.34 10.56 -15.71
CA VAL A 58 19.93 9.59 -14.78
C VAL A 58 20.12 10.26 -13.43
N ASN A 59 19.66 9.63 -12.36
CA ASN A 59 19.75 10.13 -11.00
C ASN A 59 20.56 9.19 -10.12
N SER A 60 21.55 9.75 -9.43
CA SER A 60 22.27 9.07 -8.35
C SER A 60 22.03 9.80 -7.05
N TYR A 61 21.86 9.05 -5.97
CA TYR A 61 21.50 9.61 -4.67
C TYR A 61 22.52 9.23 -3.60
N TYR A 62 22.79 10.16 -2.69
CA TYR A 62 23.36 9.85 -1.38
C TYR A 62 22.35 9.04 -0.55
N PRO A 63 22.79 8.33 0.48
CA PRO A 63 21.90 7.49 1.31
C PRO A 63 20.66 8.21 1.85
N TYR A 64 20.76 9.50 2.12
CA TYR A 64 19.66 10.35 2.58
C TYR A 64 18.94 11.09 1.44
N GLY A 65 19.11 10.65 0.19
CA GLY A 65 18.31 11.15 -0.93
C GLY A 65 18.83 12.44 -1.59
N GLY A 66 19.91 13.01 -1.10
CA GLY A 66 20.58 14.13 -1.79
C GLY A 66 21.05 13.67 -3.18
N LEU A 67 20.83 14.49 -4.22
CA LEU A 67 21.29 14.19 -5.57
C LEU A 67 22.80 14.35 -5.67
N MET A 68 23.48 13.38 -6.31
CA MET A 68 24.90 13.41 -6.57
C MET A 68 25.16 14.17 -7.89
N ALA A 69 25.57 15.44 -7.80
CA ALA A 69 25.75 16.31 -8.98
C ALA A 69 26.66 15.71 -10.06
N ALA A 70 27.72 14.99 -9.67
CA ALA A 70 28.67 14.42 -10.61
C ALA A 70 28.10 13.27 -11.49
N THR A 71 27.02 12.65 -11.08
CA THR A 71 26.44 11.46 -11.74
C THR A 71 24.95 11.62 -12.07
N THR A 72 24.40 12.81 -11.83
CA THR A 72 23.00 13.14 -12.13
C THR A 72 22.97 14.03 -13.37
N THR A 73 22.20 13.62 -14.37
CA THR A 73 21.87 14.49 -15.50
C THR A 73 20.64 15.32 -15.16
N GLU A 74 20.69 16.59 -15.47
CA GLU A 74 19.54 17.47 -15.24
C GLU A 74 18.34 17.01 -16.08
N GLY A 75 17.19 16.94 -15.43
CA GLY A 75 15.91 16.61 -16.04
C GLY A 75 14.79 17.40 -15.38
N ASN A 76 13.73 17.65 -16.13
CA ASN A 76 12.64 18.53 -15.72
C ASN A 76 11.54 17.83 -14.92
N GLN A 77 11.60 16.52 -14.74
CA GLN A 77 10.58 15.82 -13.98
C GLN A 77 10.83 15.95 -12.46
N PRO A 78 9.79 16.20 -11.65
CA PRO A 78 9.97 16.53 -10.24
C PRO A 78 10.17 15.30 -9.32
N TYR A 79 9.75 14.09 -9.76
CA TYR A 79 9.83 12.89 -8.91
C TYR A 79 11.21 12.28 -8.88
N LYS A 80 11.83 12.22 -7.71
CA LYS A 80 13.21 11.76 -7.51
C LYS A 80 13.30 10.66 -6.44
N TYR A 81 13.89 10.96 -5.29
CA TYR A 81 14.11 10.08 -4.16
C TYR A 81 12.79 9.54 -3.59
N SER A 82 12.70 8.22 -3.35
CA SER A 82 11.49 7.52 -2.87
C SER A 82 10.23 7.86 -3.68
N ALA A 83 10.38 8.14 -4.99
CA ALA A 83 9.31 8.64 -5.86
C ALA A 83 8.60 9.89 -5.30
N LYS A 84 9.26 10.67 -4.46
CA LYS A 84 8.76 11.93 -3.91
C LYS A 84 9.04 13.09 -4.85
N GLU A 85 8.13 14.08 -4.86
CA GLU A 85 8.32 15.32 -5.60
C GLU A 85 9.40 16.16 -4.93
N LEU A 86 10.44 16.52 -5.67
CA LEU A 86 11.48 17.44 -5.22
C LEU A 86 11.03 18.86 -5.55
N ASP A 87 10.73 19.64 -4.54
CA ASP A 87 10.40 21.06 -4.69
C ASP A 87 11.69 21.88 -4.69
N ARG A 88 11.96 22.51 -5.84
CA ARG A 88 13.12 23.39 -6.05
C ARG A 88 12.76 24.86 -6.17
N GLU A 89 11.49 25.20 -5.97
CA GLU A 89 11.08 26.58 -6.06
C GLU A 89 11.81 27.43 -5.01
N ASN A 90 12.35 28.56 -5.45
CA ASN A 90 13.11 29.51 -4.60
C ASN A 90 14.30 28.88 -3.84
N GLY A 91 14.89 27.81 -4.34
CA GLY A 91 16.01 27.12 -3.70
C GLY A 91 15.63 26.30 -2.47
N LEU A 92 14.36 25.84 -2.39
CA LEU A 92 13.85 25.08 -1.25
C LEU A 92 14.51 23.70 -1.14
N ASP A 93 14.67 22.98 -2.26
CA ASP A 93 15.31 21.67 -2.39
C ASP A 93 14.81 20.62 -1.35
N LEU A 94 13.50 20.59 -1.09
CA LEU A 94 12.85 19.68 -0.16
C LEU A 94 12.00 18.64 -0.91
N TYR A 95 11.91 17.42 -0.36
CA TYR A 95 10.99 16.39 -0.87
C TYR A 95 9.62 16.50 -0.20
N ASP A 96 8.54 16.53 -1.01
CA ASP A 96 7.16 16.41 -0.50
C ASP A 96 6.85 14.95 -0.15
N SER A 97 6.84 14.64 1.13
CA SER A 97 6.47 13.33 1.64
C SER A 97 5.02 13.27 2.13
N GLN A 98 4.14 14.08 1.60
CA GLN A 98 2.71 14.20 1.93
C GLN A 98 2.46 14.74 3.35
N ALA A 99 2.77 13.99 4.41
CA ALA A 99 2.59 14.44 5.78
C ALA A 99 3.63 15.47 6.20
N ARG A 100 4.85 15.35 5.68
CA ARG A 100 5.98 16.24 6.01
C ARG A 100 6.80 16.57 4.78
N MET A 101 7.43 17.76 4.77
CA MET A 101 8.55 18.02 3.88
C MET A 101 9.80 17.36 4.45
N TYR A 102 10.68 16.86 3.59
CA TYR A 102 11.91 16.20 3.97
C TYR A 102 13.12 16.92 3.38
N ASP A 103 14.10 17.25 4.20
CA ASP A 103 15.33 17.89 3.78
C ASP A 103 16.47 16.85 3.65
N PRO A 104 16.87 16.51 2.43
CA PRO A 104 17.92 15.52 2.20
C PRO A 104 19.32 16.04 2.59
N THR A 105 19.52 17.35 2.74
CA THR A 105 20.80 17.96 3.09
C THR A 105 21.15 17.67 4.54
N ILE A 106 20.16 17.76 5.44
CA ILE A 106 20.33 17.48 6.88
C ILE A 106 19.81 16.10 7.27
N GLY A 107 19.16 15.36 6.35
CA GLY A 107 18.61 14.03 6.60
C GLY A 107 17.43 14.01 7.57
N ARG A 108 16.66 15.09 7.63
CA ARG A 108 15.58 15.28 8.62
C ARG A 108 14.38 16.00 8.01
N THR A 109 13.26 15.97 8.73
CA THR A 109 12.09 16.79 8.42
C THR A 109 12.14 18.09 9.22
N PRO A 110 11.80 19.26 8.63
CA PRO A 110 11.74 20.53 9.34
C PRO A 110 10.54 20.65 10.28
N THR A 111 9.54 19.78 10.12
CA THR A 111 8.33 19.70 10.95
C THR A 111 8.34 18.42 11.79
N GLN A 112 7.68 18.46 12.94
CA GLN A 112 7.50 17.29 13.78
C GLN A 112 6.66 16.23 13.09
N ASP A 113 6.95 14.97 13.39
CA ASP A 113 6.13 13.84 12.99
C ASP A 113 4.76 13.96 13.66
N PRO A 114 3.65 13.93 12.90
CA PRO A 114 2.32 13.87 13.48
C PRO A 114 2.14 12.68 14.42
N MET A 115 2.96 11.64 14.26
CA MET A 115 2.95 10.42 15.06
C MET A 115 4.05 10.36 16.12
N ALA A 116 4.73 11.49 16.42
CA ALA A 116 5.86 11.55 17.37
C ALA A 116 5.53 10.93 18.75
N GLU A 117 4.28 11.03 19.18
CA GLU A 117 3.82 10.43 20.44
C GLU A 117 3.87 8.90 20.47
N LYS A 118 3.99 8.23 19.32
CA LYS A 118 4.17 6.78 19.24
C LYS A 118 5.62 6.34 19.45
N TYR A 119 6.56 7.26 19.33
CA TYR A 119 8.01 6.98 19.30
C TYR A 119 8.79 7.82 20.27
N TYR A 120 8.45 7.79 21.57
CA TYR A 120 9.10 8.60 22.62
C TYR A 120 10.62 8.43 22.71
N SER A 121 11.16 7.32 22.24
CA SER A 121 12.60 7.04 22.22
C SER A 121 13.34 7.66 21.03
N MET A 122 12.61 8.24 20.07
CA MET A 122 13.17 8.79 18.84
C MET A 122 12.86 10.28 18.72
N SER A 123 13.74 11.02 18.04
CA SER A 123 13.47 12.43 17.74
C SER A 123 12.28 12.57 16.80
N PRO A 124 11.33 13.49 17.06
CA PRO A 124 10.16 13.70 16.20
C PRO A 124 10.50 14.26 14.80
N TYR A 125 11.74 14.63 14.55
CA TYR A 125 12.21 15.15 13.26
C TYR A 125 12.98 14.12 12.43
N LEU A 126 13.04 12.86 12.89
CA LEU A 126 13.75 11.82 12.17
C LEU A 126 13.02 11.43 10.86
N TRP A 127 13.82 11.17 9.84
CA TRP A 127 13.41 10.53 8.61
C TRP A 127 13.84 9.06 8.64
N CYS A 128 12.90 8.14 8.34
CA CYS A 128 13.16 6.69 8.28
C CYS A 128 13.95 6.17 9.50
N ALA A 129 13.60 6.60 10.73
CA ALA A 129 14.30 6.23 11.96
C ALA A 129 15.84 6.45 11.92
N ALA A 130 16.32 7.45 11.17
CA ALA A 130 17.72 7.73 10.86
C ALA A 130 18.45 6.60 10.10
N ASN A 131 17.74 5.70 9.47
CA ASN A 131 18.30 4.63 8.64
C ASN A 131 17.52 4.49 7.30
N PRO A 132 17.63 5.45 6.38
CA PRO A 132 16.87 5.44 5.13
C PRO A 132 17.32 4.39 4.12
N ILE A 133 18.43 3.68 4.36
CA ILE A 133 18.84 2.53 3.53
C ILE A 133 17.99 1.31 3.86
N THR A 134 17.62 1.14 5.14
CA THR A 134 16.86 -0.01 5.63
C THR A 134 15.36 0.29 5.65
N PHE A 135 14.98 1.53 5.95
CA PHE A 135 13.59 1.94 6.07
C PHE A 135 13.19 2.88 4.93
N THR A 136 11.96 2.74 4.48
CA THR A 136 11.30 3.71 3.60
C THR A 136 10.10 4.30 4.34
N ASP A 137 9.81 5.56 4.05
CA ASP A 137 8.63 6.24 4.58
C ASP A 137 7.70 6.61 3.42
N PRO A 138 6.74 5.76 3.06
CA PRO A 138 5.88 5.99 1.90
C PRO A 138 4.98 7.20 2.03
N THR A 139 4.57 7.55 3.25
CA THR A 139 3.53 8.56 3.52
C THR A 139 4.03 9.75 4.33
N GLY A 140 5.23 9.68 4.89
CA GLY A 140 5.71 10.64 5.89
C GLY A 140 5.21 10.36 7.30
N ALA A 141 4.55 9.20 7.53
CA ALA A 141 4.09 8.64 8.79
C ALA A 141 4.33 7.12 8.76
N ILE A 142 4.80 6.50 9.82
CA ILE A 142 5.45 5.17 9.74
C ILE A 142 4.47 4.02 10.00
N VAL A 143 4.37 3.04 9.08
CA VAL A 143 4.07 1.63 9.42
C VAL A 143 5.40 0.93 9.72
N GLN A 144 5.51 0.30 10.89
CA GLN A 144 6.72 -0.41 11.27
C GLN A 144 6.84 -1.72 10.47
N ILE A 145 7.91 -1.80 9.68
CA ILE A 145 8.37 -3.07 9.12
C ILE A 145 9.50 -3.52 10.03
N ASP A 146 9.32 -4.63 10.73
CA ASP A 146 10.35 -5.19 11.60
C ASP A 146 11.43 -5.90 10.76
N SER A 147 12.31 -5.09 10.20
CA SER A 147 13.43 -5.58 9.38
C SER A 147 14.45 -6.39 10.17
N THR A 148 14.44 -6.31 11.52
CA THR A 148 15.40 -7.05 12.36
C THR A 148 15.17 -8.56 12.33
N LYS A 149 13.96 -8.98 11.93
CA LYS A 149 13.56 -10.39 11.80
C LYS A 149 13.44 -10.86 10.35
N MET A 150 13.96 -10.06 9.41
CA MET A 150 13.88 -10.35 7.98
C MET A 150 15.26 -10.51 7.36
N THR A 151 15.37 -11.42 6.39
CA THR A 151 16.51 -11.41 5.47
C THR A 151 16.38 -10.21 4.51
N SER A 152 17.48 -9.83 3.86
CA SER A 152 17.46 -8.74 2.87
C SER A 152 16.44 -8.99 1.76
N GLU A 153 16.31 -10.25 1.30
CA GLU A 153 15.35 -10.63 0.24
C GLU A 153 13.90 -10.52 0.73
N GLN A 154 13.61 -10.94 1.97
CA GLN A 154 12.29 -10.82 2.58
C GLN A 154 11.90 -9.34 2.75
N TYR A 155 12.82 -8.52 3.21
CA TYR A 155 12.60 -7.09 3.32
C TYR A 155 12.31 -6.46 1.96
N GLN A 156 13.11 -6.79 0.92
CA GLN A 156 12.89 -6.32 -0.45
C GLN A 156 11.52 -6.73 -0.98
N TYR A 157 11.11 -7.96 -0.70
CA TYR A 157 9.79 -8.46 -1.07
C TYR A 157 8.67 -7.59 -0.45
N VAL A 158 8.73 -7.33 0.87
CA VAL A 158 7.73 -6.51 1.57
C VAL A 158 7.66 -5.10 0.99
N ILE A 159 8.82 -4.45 0.84
CA ILE A 159 8.88 -3.08 0.32
C ILE A 159 8.37 -3.00 -1.12
N SER A 160 8.80 -3.91 -1.99
CA SER A 160 8.34 -3.91 -3.40
C SER A 160 6.84 -4.17 -3.51
N THR A 161 6.30 -5.06 -2.69
CA THR A 161 4.87 -5.38 -2.64
C THR A 161 4.06 -4.19 -2.11
N LEU A 162 4.52 -3.54 -1.04
CA LEU A 162 3.88 -2.33 -0.51
C LEU A 162 3.90 -1.18 -1.51
N ASN A 163 5.06 -0.91 -2.12
CA ASN A 163 5.17 0.14 -3.12
C ASN A 163 4.20 -0.08 -4.29
N LEU A 164 4.07 -1.33 -4.74
CA LEU A 164 3.12 -1.65 -5.80
C LEU A 164 1.66 -1.48 -5.33
N LEU A 165 1.32 -1.95 -4.13
CA LEU A 165 -0.03 -1.78 -3.56
C LEU A 165 -0.39 -0.31 -3.30
N MET A 166 0.58 0.52 -2.94
CA MET A 166 0.37 1.97 -2.76
C MET A 166 -0.01 2.71 -4.05
N GLU A 167 0.17 2.08 -5.23
CA GLU A 167 -0.39 2.59 -6.48
C GLU A 167 -1.94 2.50 -6.51
N SER A 168 -2.53 1.61 -5.72
CA SER A 168 -3.97 1.60 -5.50
C SER A 168 -4.38 2.76 -4.58
N SER A 169 -5.25 3.64 -5.10
CA SER A 169 -5.78 4.76 -4.31
C SER A 169 -6.59 4.30 -3.09
N LEU A 170 -7.25 3.15 -3.21
CA LEU A 170 -8.04 2.56 -2.14
C LEU A 170 -7.16 1.87 -1.11
N PHE A 171 -6.11 1.16 -1.52
CA PHE A 171 -5.13 0.60 -0.59
C PHE A 171 -4.39 1.70 0.17
N ALA A 172 -3.91 2.73 -0.53
CA ALA A 172 -3.24 3.87 0.08
C ALA A 172 -4.13 4.57 1.12
N LYS A 173 -5.45 4.66 0.86
CA LYS A 173 -6.42 5.18 1.83
C LYS A 173 -6.52 4.28 3.07
N VAL A 174 -6.65 2.96 2.89
CA VAL A 174 -6.71 1.98 4.00
C VAL A 174 -5.44 2.05 4.82
N TYR A 175 -4.29 2.06 4.16
CA TYR A 175 -2.99 2.11 4.79
C TYR A 175 -2.80 3.41 5.60
N SER A 176 -3.19 4.56 5.04
CA SER A 176 -3.19 5.85 5.74
C SER A 176 -4.11 5.86 6.96
N GLU A 177 -5.32 5.29 6.85
CA GLU A 177 -6.25 5.19 7.98
C GLU A 177 -5.72 4.28 9.11
N LEU A 178 -4.94 3.23 8.78
CA LEU A 178 -4.23 2.41 9.77
C LEU A 178 -3.13 3.21 10.48
N ASP A 179 -2.45 4.05 9.74
CA ASP A 179 -1.33 4.84 10.21
C ASP A 179 -1.77 6.03 11.11
N GLU A 180 -2.94 6.62 10.82
CA GLU A 180 -3.48 7.78 11.55
C GLU A 180 -3.98 7.45 12.97
N LYS A 181 -4.18 6.17 13.35
CA LYS A 181 -4.71 5.83 14.67
C LYS A 181 -3.61 5.63 15.72
N PRO A 182 -3.65 6.39 16.83
CA PRO A 182 -2.55 6.45 17.81
C PRO A 182 -2.28 5.14 18.57
N ASN A 183 -3.20 4.16 18.52
CA ASN A 183 -3.12 2.93 19.31
C ASN A 183 -2.96 1.65 18.49
N VAL A 184 -2.80 1.75 17.16
CA VAL A 184 -2.70 0.57 16.29
C VAL A 184 -1.40 0.67 15.51
N VAL A 185 -0.37 -0.01 15.98
CA VAL A 185 0.85 -0.24 15.21
C VAL A 185 0.68 -1.58 14.50
N VAL A 186 0.50 -1.57 13.19
CA VAL A 186 0.52 -2.78 12.40
C VAL A 186 1.97 -3.12 12.07
N ASN A 187 2.47 -4.20 12.66
CA ASN A 187 3.80 -4.68 12.36
C ASN A 187 3.74 -5.71 11.23
N ILE A 188 4.56 -5.52 10.22
CA ILE A 188 4.77 -6.52 9.17
C ILE A 188 6.06 -7.25 9.49
N THR A 189 5.98 -8.58 9.59
CA THR A 189 7.12 -9.43 9.95
C THR A 189 7.09 -10.75 9.19
N PHE A 190 8.23 -11.45 9.16
CA PHE A 190 8.29 -12.85 8.78
C PHE A 190 8.36 -13.73 10.02
N GLY A 191 7.63 -14.84 10.00
CA GLY A 191 7.56 -15.75 11.14
C GLY A 191 6.85 -17.05 10.80
N GLU A 192 6.58 -17.83 11.83
CA GLU A 192 5.69 -18.98 11.71
C GLU A 192 4.24 -18.49 11.80
N THR A 193 3.44 -18.86 10.81
CA THR A 193 1.99 -18.62 10.84
C THR A 193 1.32 -19.72 11.65
N ILE A 194 0.22 -19.39 12.34
CA ILE A 194 -0.55 -20.38 13.10
C ILE A 194 -1.16 -21.36 12.11
N ALA A 195 -0.89 -22.64 12.35
CA ALA A 195 -1.51 -23.69 11.57
C ALA A 195 -3.00 -23.79 11.90
N ALA A 196 -3.85 -23.71 10.89
CA ALA A 196 -5.21 -24.24 10.97
C ALA A 196 -5.13 -25.78 10.85
N LYS A 197 -6.06 -26.51 11.48
CA LYS A 197 -6.19 -27.95 11.25
C LYS A 197 -7.28 -28.17 10.20
N ASP A 198 -7.00 -29.04 9.24
CA ASP A 198 -8.02 -29.53 8.32
C ASP A 198 -9.02 -30.47 9.04
N GLU A 199 -10.03 -30.93 8.32
CA GLU A 199 -11.05 -31.87 8.84
C GLU A 199 -10.47 -33.23 9.31
N ASN A 200 -9.24 -33.57 8.86
CA ASN A 200 -8.51 -34.79 9.24
C ASN A 200 -7.54 -34.55 10.40
N GLY A 201 -7.46 -33.32 10.91
CA GLY A 201 -6.55 -32.96 11.98
C GLY A 201 -5.12 -32.62 11.53
N ASN A 202 -4.83 -32.60 10.22
CA ASN A 202 -3.53 -32.22 9.68
C ASN A 202 -3.35 -30.69 9.79
N GLN A 203 -2.12 -30.27 10.08
CA GLN A 203 -1.78 -28.87 10.13
C GLN A 203 -1.78 -28.28 8.71
N MET A 204 -2.65 -27.28 8.48
CA MET A 204 -2.64 -26.44 7.30
C MET A 204 -1.98 -25.10 7.64
N PHE A 205 -0.96 -24.74 6.89
CA PHE A 205 -0.28 -23.47 7.06
C PHE A 205 -0.80 -22.47 6.02
N VAL A 206 -0.97 -21.23 6.44
CA VAL A 206 -1.27 -20.10 5.54
C VAL A 206 0.01 -19.31 5.26
N ASP A 207 0.13 -18.72 4.07
CA ASP A 207 1.34 -17.98 3.68
C ASP A 207 1.41 -16.58 4.27
N ALA A 208 0.28 -16.02 4.69
CA ALA A 208 0.17 -14.75 5.41
C ALA A 208 -0.95 -14.82 6.43
N GLN A 209 -0.84 -14.07 7.53
CA GLN A 209 -1.85 -14.03 8.59
C GLN A 209 -1.79 -12.72 9.37
N TYR A 210 -2.95 -12.09 9.60
CA TYR A 210 -3.10 -11.03 10.58
C TYR A 210 -3.51 -11.59 11.94
N SER A 211 -2.90 -11.07 13.00
CA SER A 211 -3.26 -11.38 14.39
C SER A 211 -3.78 -10.13 15.10
N ALA A 212 -5.07 -10.14 15.45
CA ALA A 212 -5.69 -9.05 16.20
C ALA A 212 -5.10 -8.88 17.61
N ALA A 213 -4.61 -9.97 18.22
CA ALA A 213 -4.02 -9.94 19.55
C ALA A 213 -2.66 -9.24 19.57
N THR A 214 -1.81 -9.46 18.57
CA THR A 214 -0.46 -8.90 18.47
C THR A 214 -0.36 -7.72 17.51
N LYS A 215 -1.41 -7.45 16.74
CA LYS A 215 -1.44 -6.44 15.67
C LYS A 215 -0.37 -6.67 14.59
N ASN A 216 -0.02 -7.92 14.35
CA ASN A 216 1.02 -8.30 13.39
C ASN A 216 0.39 -8.89 12.13
N VAL A 217 0.88 -8.44 10.96
CA VAL A 217 0.80 -9.15 9.69
C VAL A 217 2.04 -10.02 9.60
N THR A 218 1.88 -11.33 9.77
CA THR A 218 2.96 -12.30 9.70
C THR A 218 2.96 -12.96 8.33
N LEU A 219 4.09 -12.86 7.63
CA LEU A 219 4.37 -13.57 6.40
C LEU A 219 5.16 -14.85 6.73
N ARG A 220 4.81 -15.97 6.11
CA ARG A 220 5.41 -17.26 6.46
C ARG A 220 6.84 -17.36 5.94
N ILE A 221 7.76 -17.83 6.81
CA ILE A 221 9.15 -18.11 6.44
C ILE A 221 9.20 -19.25 5.40
N GLY A 222 10.02 -19.07 4.37
CA GLY A 222 10.22 -20.06 3.32
C GLY A 222 9.14 -20.11 2.25
N THR A 223 8.16 -19.18 2.31
CA THR A 223 7.16 -18.98 1.25
C THR A 223 7.28 -17.59 0.65
N SER A 224 6.67 -17.41 -0.52
CA SER A 224 6.50 -16.11 -1.15
C SER A 224 5.00 -15.80 -1.20
N PRO A 225 4.43 -15.19 -0.15
CA PRO A 225 3.02 -14.82 -0.14
C PRO A 225 2.69 -13.99 -1.38
N THR A 226 1.51 -14.19 -1.93
CA THR A 226 1.11 -13.37 -3.08
C THR A 226 0.79 -11.95 -2.64
N MET A 227 0.86 -10.99 -3.57
CA MET A 227 0.42 -9.61 -3.35
C MET A 227 -1.05 -9.56 -2.85
N LEU A 228 -1.90 -10.48 -3.30
CA LEU A 228 -3.29 -10.61 -2.85
C LEU A 228 -3.37 -11.02 -1.37
N GLN A 229 -2.61 -12.03 -0.95
CA GLN A 229 -2.58 -12.47 0.45
C GLN A 229 -2.06 -11.35 1.36
N PHE A 230 -1.01 -10.67 0.94
CA PHE A 230 -0.49 -9.53 1.68
C PHE A 230 -1.53 -8.40 1.85
N ALA A 231 -2.21 -8.02 0.76
CA ALA A 231 -3.24 -6.99 0.78
C ALA A 231 -4.46 -7.39 1.62
N GLU A 232 -4.82 -8.68 1.61
CA GLU A 232 -5.89 -9.25 2.42
C GLU A 232 -5.59 -9.09 3.92
N GLU A 233 -4.38 -9.45 4.35
CA GLU A 233 -3.99 -9.38 5.77
C GLU A 233 -3.89 -7.94 6.27
N VAL A 234 -3.44 -7.01 5.44
CA VAL A 234 -3.48 -5.57 5.75
C VAL A 234 -4.93 -5.08 5.88
N TYR A 235 -5.85 -5.60 5.07
CA TYR A 235 -7.26 -5.25 5.20
C TYR A 235 -7.90 -5.85 6.47
N HIS A 236 -7.49 -7.03 6.91
CA HIS A 236 -7.90 -7.58 8.21
C HIS A 236 -7.46 -6.68 9.37
N ALA A 237 -6.28 -6.08 9.30
CA ALA A 237 -5.85 -5.07 10.27
C ALA A 237 -6.82 -3.86 10.29
N LYS A 238 -7.30 -3.43 9.12
CA LYS A 238 -8.32 -2.37 9.01
C LYS A 238 -9.66 -2.78 9.61
N GLN A 239 -10.11 -4.01 9.37
CA GLN A 239 -11.34 -4.54 9.95
C GLN A 239 -11.27 -4.61 11.47
N ASP A 240 -10.12 -5.03 12.02
CA ASP A 240 -9.89 -5.04 13.46
C ASP A 240 -9.91 -3.62 14.05
N MET A 241 -9.25 -2.69 13.40
CA MET A 241 -9.24 -1.29 13.81
C MET A 241 -10.64 -0.67 13.84
N ASP A 242 -11.50 -1.06 12.91
CA ASP A 242 -12.90 -0.61 12.84
C ASP A 242 -13.84 -1.37 13.80
N GLY A 243 -13.31 -2.32 14.58
CA GLY A 243 -14.08 -3.17 15.48
C GLY A 243 -14.92 -4.25 14.77
N ASN A 244 -14.65 -4.51 13.50
CA ASN A 244 -15.41 -5.45 12.67
C ASN A 244 -14.84 -6.87 12.68
N LEU A 245 -13.65 -7.09 13.26
CA LEU A 245 -13.00 -8.40 13.32
C LEU A 245 -13.41 -9.26 14.54
N THR A 246 -14.27 -8.76 15.43
CA THR A 246 -14.64 -9.41 16.69
C THR A 246 -15.39 -10.73 16.52
N ASN A 247 -16.00 -10.95 15.36
CA ASN A 247 -16.65 -12.20 15.00
C ASN A 247 -16.17 -12.64 13.62
N LEU A 248 -15.31 -13.66 13.57
CA LEU A 248 -14.89 -14.29 12.31
C LEU A 248 -16.12 -14.86 11.59
N THR A 249 -16.61 -14.13 10.60
CA THR A 249 -17.74 -14.52 9.76
C THR A 249 -17.29 -14.70 8.32
N TYR A 250 -18.00 -15.50 7.54
CA TYR A 250 -17.76 -15.58 6.08
C TYR A 250 -17.76 -14.19 5.42
N ASN A 251 -18.52 -13.26 5.96
CA ASN A 251 -18.60 -11.91 5.39
C ASN A 251 -17.33 -11.11 5.62
N VAL A 252 -16.71 -11.24 6.79
CA VAL A 252 -15.42 -10.58 7.11
C VAL A 252 -14.34 -11.07 6.14
N GLU A 253 -14.24 -12.37 5.95
CA GLU A 253 -13.27 -12.99 5.06
C GLU A 253 -13.52 -12.65 3.58
N PHE A 254 -14.77 -12.73 3.14
CA PHE A 254 -15.13 -12.40 1.76
C PHE A 254 -14.95 -10.90 1.45
N GLU A 255 -15.17 -10.04 2.43
CA GLU A 255 -14.90 -8.61 2.34
C GLU A 255 -13.40 -8.34 2.13
N ALA A 256 -12.53 -8.96 2.95
CA ALA A 256 -11.08 -8.77 2.85
C ALA A 256 -10.55 -9.24 1.49
N LYS A 257 -11.00 -10.41 1.03
CA LYS A 257 -10.65 -10.93 -0.30
C LYS A 257 -11.14 -10.04 -1.43
N THR A 258 -12.36 -9.51 -1.33
CA THR A 258 -12.90 -8.56 -2.31
C THR A 258 -12.08 -7.27 -2.35
N ALA A 259 -11.76 -6.70 -1.18
CA ALA A 259 -10.92 -5.50 -1.10
C ALA A 259 -9.52 -5.74 -1.69
N ALA A 260 -8.87 -6.85 -1.35
CA ALA A 260 -7.56 -7.21 -1.88
C ALA A 260 -7.56 -7.32 -3.41
N LEU A 261 -8.58 -7.95 -4.00
CA LEU A 261 -8.73 -8.04 -5.45
C LEU A 261 -8.86 -6.67 -6.12
N ILE A 262 -9.59 -5.75 -5.49
CA ILE A 262 -9.72 -4.37 -5.98
C ILE A 262 -8.38 -3.64 -5.90
N PHE A 263 -7.68 -3.74 -4.78
CA PHE A 263 -6.38 -3.09 -4.57
C PHE A 263 -5.36 -3.56 -5.60
N VAL A 264 -5.25 -4.87 -5.79
CA VAL A 264 -4.32 -5.46 -6.77
C VAL A 264 -4.72 -5.09 -8.20
N GLY A 265 -6.02 -5.00 -8.49
CA GLY A 265 -6.52 -4.55 -9.79
C GLY A 265 -6.17 -3.08 -10.08
N GLU A 266 -6.37 -2.17 -9.12
CA GLU A 266 -5.98 -0.76 -9.25
C GLU A 266 -4.46 -0.59 -9.38
N ALA A 267 -3.69 -1.39 -8.66
CA ALA A 267 -2.23 -1.35 -8.67
C ALA A 267 -1.61 -1.97 -9.95
N GLY A 268 -2.43 -2.51 -10.85
CA GLY A 268 -1.92 -3.18 -12.06
C GLY A 268 -1.23 -4.52 -11.79
N GLY A 269 -1.51 -5.13 -10.64
CA GLY A 269 -0.90 -6.40 -10.23
C GLY A 269 -1.41 -7.61 -11.02
N PRO A 270 -0.86 -8.80 -10.77
CA PRO A 270 -1.13 -10.00 -11.55
C PRO A 270 -2.59 -10.45 -11.43
N ARG A 271 -3.26 -10.56 -12.58
CA ARG A 271 -4.69 -10.93 -12.68
C ARG A 271 -4.95 -12.44 -12.67
N SER A 272 -3.90 -13.26 -12.64
CA SER A 272 -4.00 -14.70 -12.89
C SER A 272 -4.04 -15.58 -11.64
N ILE A 273 -4.00 -15.01 -10.45
CA ILE A 273 -3.96 -15.81 -9.22
C ILE A 273 -5.38 -16.12 -8.75
N PRO A 274 -5.85 -17.39 -8.87
CA PRO A 274 -7.16 -17.77 -8.37
C PRO A 274 -7.20 -17.67 -6.84
N GLN A 275 -8.23 -17.04 -6.31
CA GLN A 275 -8.51 -17.08 -4.87
C GLN A 275 -9.44 -18.25 -4.55
N ASN A 276 -9.05 -19.06 -3.58
CA ASN A 276 -9.85 -20.21 -3.14
C ASN A 276 -11.26 -19.79 -2.69
N GLY A 277 -12.26 -20.41 -3.30
CA GLY A 277 -13.66 -20.16 -3.00
C GLY A 277 -14.29 -18.96 -3.68
N ILE A 278 -13.51 -18.13 -4.40
CA ILE A 278 -14.05 -16.99 -5.14
C ILE A 278 -14.20 -17.34 -6.62
N PRO A 279 -15.41 -17.22 -7.21
CA PRO A 279 -15.60 -17.50 -8.62
C PRO A 279 -14.72 -16.63 -9.52
N LYS A 280 -14.08 -17.25 -10.52
CA LYS A 280 -13.19 -16.55 -11.45
C LYS A 280 -13.89 -15.37 -12.14
N SER A 281 -15.17 -15.55 -12.53
CA SER A 281 -15.96 -14.47 -13.14
C SER A 281 -16.12 -13.24 -12.25
N TYR A 282 -16.21 -13.43 -10.93
CA TYR A 282 -16.26 -12.34 -9.96
C TYR A 282 -14.92 -11.63 -9.87
N GLN A 283 -13.81 -12.39 -9.81
CA GLN A 283 -12.46 -11.83 -9.80
C GLN A 283 -12.17 -11.00 -11.06
N ASP A 284 -12.45 -11.58 -12.24
CA ASP A 284 -12.25 -10.91 -13.53
C ASP A 284 -13.10 -9.62 -13.63
N GLY A 285 -14.31 -9.65 -13.12
CA GLY A 285 -15.19 -8.48 -13.07
C GLY A 285 -14.66 -7.37 -12.16
N LEU A 286 -14.13 -7.71 -10.99
CA LEU A 286 -13.47 -6.75 -10.09
C LEU A 286 -12.25 -6.11 -10.75
N TYR A 287 -11.39 -6.90 -11.38
CA TYR A 287 -10.22 -6.38 -12.10
C TYR A 287 -10.59 -5.47 -13.28
N ASN A 288 -11.62 -5.83 -14.04
CA ASN A 288 -12.04 -5.03 -15.18
C ASN A 288 -12.63 -3.68 -14.78
N CYS A 289 -13.23 -3.59 -13.58
CA CYS A 289 -13.83 -2.38 -13.06
C CYS A 289 -12.91 -1.60 -12.08
N SER A 290 -11.77 -2.14 -11.68
CA SER A 290 -10.95 -1.57 -10.59
C SER A 290 -10.45 -0.15 -10.87
N LEU A 291 -10.25 0.21 -12.14
CA LEU A 291 -9.81 1.57 -12.52
C LEU A 291 -10.98 2.57 -12.65
N ASP A 292 -12.23 2.10 -12.60
CA ASP A 292 -13.44 2.93 -12.63
C ASP A 292 -14.15 2.90 -11.27
N LYS A 293 -13.99 3.95 -10.49
CA LYS A 293 -14.59 4.04 -9.15
C LYS A 293 -16.12 3.89 -9.15
N THR A 294 -16.78 4.39 -10.17
CA THR A 294 -18.24 4.26 -10.29
C THR A 294 -18.61 2.84 -10.71
N GLY A 295 -17.92 2.29 -11.69
CA GLY A 295 -18.09 0.94 -12.16
C GLY A 295 -17.83 -0.10 -11.09
N ILE A 296 -16.74 0.01 -10.33
CA ILE A 296 -16.41 -0.94 -9.26
C ILE A 296 -17.44 -0.92 -8.14
N SER A 297 -17.90 0.27 -7.71
CA SER A 297 -18.93 0.39 -6.69
C SER A 297 -20.25 -0.25 -7.14
N LYS A 298 -20.65 -0.05 -8.38
CA LYS A 298 -21.82 -0.69 -8.98
C LYS A 298 -21.64 -2.20 -9.08
N TYR A 299 -20.51 -2.65 -9.61
CA TYR A 299 -20.23 -4.08 -9.78
C TYR A 299 -20.28 -4.85 -8.44
N VAL A 300 -19.68 -4.30 -7.40
CA VAL A 300 -19.71 -4.87 -6.04
C VAL A 300 -21.17 -4.92 -5.53
N LYS A 301 -21.95 -3.85 -5.69
CA LYS A 301 -23.38 -3.84 -5.26
C LYS A 301 -24.19 -4.93 -5.92
N ASP A 302 -23.99 -5.14 -7.20
CA ASP A 302 -24.78 -6.09 -7.99
C ASP A 302 -24.35 -7.56 -7.78
N ASN A 303 -23.10 -7.81 -7.42
CA ASN A 303 -22.49 -9.13 -7.46
C ASN A 303 -22.03 -9.69 -6.10
N TYR A 304 -21.84 -8.86 -5.08
CA TYR A 304 -21.22 -9.26 -3.80
C TYR A 304 -21.97 -10.40 -3.09
N VAL A 305 -23.27 -10.24 -2.88
CA VAL A 305 -24.08 -11.22 -2.10
C VAL A 305 -24.15 -12.57 -2.83
N ILE A 306 -24.31 -12.55 -4.14
CA ILE A 306 -24.38 -13.78 -4.96
C ILE A 306 -23.07 -14.55 -4.85
N ASN A 307 -21.94 -13.90 -5.06
CA ASN A 307 -20.63 -14.53 -5.04
C ASN A 307 -20.19 -14.88 -3.61
N GLY A 308 -20.57 -14.10 -2.63
CA GLY A 308 -20.40 -14.41 -1.21
C GLY A 308 -21.14 -15.69 -0.80
N THR A 309 -22.30 -15.96 -1.37
CA THR A 309 -23.02 -17.21 -1.15
C THR A 309 -22.28 -18.42 -1.72
N PHE A 310 -21.64 -18.28 -2.90
CA PHE A 310 -20.75 -19.32 -3.44
C PHE A 310 -19.52 -19.55 -2.56
N PHE A 311 -18.87 -18.49 -2.13
CA PHE A 311 -17.76 -18.53 -1.19
C PHE A 311 -18.12 -19.28 0.09
N GLN A 312 -19.25 -18.97 0.70
CA GLN A 312 -19.73 -19.63 1.88
C GLN A 312 -19.98 -21.13 1.67
N LYS A 313 -20.58 -21.53 0.54
CA LYS A 313 -20.83 -22.94 0.20
C LYS A 313 -19.51 -23.70 0.02
N TYR A 314 -18.51 -23.07 -0.62
CA TYR A 314 -17.18 -23.66 -0.80
C TYR A 314 -16.53 -23.97 0.54
N TRP A 315 -16.43 -22.99 1.43
CA TRP A 315 -15.78 -23.14 2.73
C TRP A 315 -16.52 -24.07 3.69
N ARG A 316 -17.84 -24.15 3.61
CA ARG A 316 -18.61 -25.16 4.37
C ARG A 316 -18.30 -26.60 3.92
N LYS A 317 -18.10 -26.81 2.63
CA LYS A 317 -17.72 -28.12 2.09
C LYS A 317 -16.32 -28.55 2.49
N SER A 318 -15.41 -27.59 2.66
CA SER A 318 -14.02 -27.85 3.12
C SER A 318 -13.88 -28.07 4.61
N GLY A 319 -14.98 -28.23 5.35
CA GLY A 319 -14.96 -28.53 6.79
C GLY A 319 -14.67 -27.33 7.70
N ASN A 320 -14.47 -26.16 7.16
CA ASN A 320 -14.16 -24.96 7.94
C ASN A 320 -15.43 -24.44 8.64
N ARG A 321 -15.64 -24.85 9.90
CA ARG A 321 -16.81 -24.51 10.71
C ARG A 321 -16.67 -23.22 11.55
N HIS A 322 -15.54 -22.51 11.42
CA HIS A 322 -15.24 -21.34 12.25
C HIS A 322 -16.09 -20.10 11.89
N TYR A 323 -16.77 -20.10 10.75
CA TYR A 323 -17.58 -18.98 10.28
C TYR A 323 -19.07 -19.29 10.43
N SER A 324 -19.76 -18.61 11.36
CA SER A 324 -21.12 -18.99 11.77
C SER A 324 -22.24 -18.25 11.02
N ALA A 325 -21.99 -17.07 10.47
CA ALA A 325 -23.06 -16.24 9.92
C ALA A 325 -23.09 -16.22 8.37
N PRO A 326 -24.27 -16.30 7.75
CA PRO A 326 -24.40 -16.22 6.29
C PRO A 326 -24.13 -14.81 5.76
N ILE A 327 -23.60 -14.73 4.54
CA ILE A 327 -23.42 -13.46 3.81
C ILE A 327 -24.79 -13.03 3.28
N LYS A 328 -25.37 -11.98 3.88
CA LYS A 328 -26.67 -11.42 3.50
C LYS A 328 -26.58 -10.02 2.91
N ASN A 329 -25.57 -9.26 3.30
CA ASN A 329 -25.41 -7.86 2.95
C ASN A 329 -23.97 -7.52 2.66
N ILE A 330 -23.75 -6.46 1.90
CA ILE A 330 -22.44 -5.86 1.71
C ILE A 330 -22.05 -5.13 3.00
N PRO A 331 -20.83 -5.34 3.54
CA PRO A 331 -20.35 -4.61 4.71
C PRO A 331 -20.34 -3.09 4.51
N LYS A 332 -20.72 -2.36 5.56
CA LYS A 332 -20.70 -0.89 5.53
C LYS A 332 -19.31 -0.32 5.31
N SER A 333 -18.29 -1.00 5.84
CA SER A 333 -16.87 -0.72 5.66
C SER A 333 -16.47 -0.72 4.17
N LEU A 334 -16.84 -1.78 3.46
CA LEU A 334 -16.58 -1.88 2.02
C LEU A 334 -17.33 -0.82 1.21
N ILE A 335 -18.59 -0.55 1.56
CA ILE A 335 -19.36 0.54 0.91
C ILE A 335 -18.70 1.90 1.15
N LYS A 336 -18.19 2.14 2.36
CA LYS A 336 -17.48 3.39 2.71
C LYS A 336 -16.16 3.52 1.97
N LEU A 337 -15.46 2.41 1.79
CA LEU A 337 -14.20 2.36 1.05
C LEU A 337 -14.40 2.75 -0.43
N LEU A 338 -15.48 2.26 -1.05
CA LEU A 338 -15.78 2.45 -2.47
C LEU A 338 -16.45 3.81 -2.81
N LYS A 339 -16.70 4.65 -1.82
CA LYS A 339 -17.17 6.03 -2.00
C LYS A 339 -15.99 7.01 -2.12
#